data_75c372170e5e2611196e1237fd9ace2c
#
_entry.id   75c372170e5e2611196e1237fd9ace2c
#
_cell.length_a   1.000
_cell.length_b   1.000
_cell.length_c   1.000
_cell.angle_alpha   90.00
_cell.angle_beta   90.00
_cell.angle_gamma   90.00
#
_symmetry.space_group_name_H-M   'P 1'
#
loop_
_entity.id
_entity.type
_entity.pdbx_description
1 polymer ?
#
loop_
_entity_poly.entity_id
_entity_poly.type
_entity_poly.pdbx_seq_one_letter_code
_entity_poly.pdbx_strand_id
1 'polypeptide(L)'
;MLKRQKHFPYSASGTDSCVCAQINENEVMGKYSIIGEAVKTETCLECGVMFYGPPNKKFCCDSCRNKYHNREHQEIRNMKLRTHTILEKNYRILSDLLANNVLAIDRGELYMMGYTPGYLTSVIRTRTHEQCTCYDISFRRTETRVCNIHKIGWHSSGT
;
A
#
# COMPACT_ATOMS: atom_id res chain seq x y z
N MET A 1 -24.28 -30.96 5.56
CA MET A 1 -23.59 -30.73 4.27
C MET A 1 -22.48 -29.71 4.46
N LEU A 2 -21.25 -30.20 4.67
CA LEU A 2 -20.06 -29.36 4.87
C LEU A 2 -19.47 -28.97 3.52
N LYS A 3 -19.38 -27.67 3.24
CA LYS A 3 -18.65 -27.15 2.07
C LYS A 3 -17.15 -27.15 2.38
N ARG A 4 -16.39 -27.99 1.67
CA ARG A 4 -14.93 -28.04 1.67
C ARG A 4 -14.35 -26.70 1.17
N GLN A 5 -13.62 -26.00 2.02
CA GLN A 5 -12.71 -24.92 1.61
C GLN A 5 -11.49 -25.55 0.92
N LYS A 6 -11.25 -25.19 -0.34
CA LYS A 6 -10.04 -25.55 -1.06
C LYS A 6 -8.90 -24.64 -0.61
N HIS A 7 -7.99 -25.21 0.17
CA HIS A 7 -6.70 -24.62 0.51
C HIS A 7 -5.80 -24.65 -0.73
N PHE A 8 -5.40 -23.50 -1.23
CA PHE A 8 -4.32 -23.39 -2.22
C PHE A 8 -3.01 -23.18 -1.46
N PRO A 9 -2.02 -24.06 -1.62
CA PRO A 9 -0.69 -23.84 -1.06
C PRO A 9 0.05 -22.83 -1.95
N TYR A 10 0.35 -21.67 -1.40
CA TYR A 10 1.26 -20.69 -2.03
C TYR A 10 2.69 -21.10 -1.67
N SER A 11 3.36 -21.85 -2.50
CA SER A 11 4.81 -22.07 -2.40
C SER A 11 5.53 -21.01 -3.23
N ALA A 12 6.21 -20.11 -2.54
CA ALA A 12 7.15 -19.16 -3.11
C ALA A 12 8.47 -19.89 -3.41
N SER A 13 8.70 -20.29 -4.65
CA SER A 13 10.03 -20.50 -5.26
C SER A 13 9.84 -20.98 -6.71
N GLY A 14 10.17 -20.13 -7.65
CA GLY A 14 10.18 -20.52 -9.05
C GLY A 14 10.20 -19.28 -9.92
N THR A 15 11.27 -19.09 -10.65
CA THR A 15 11.38 -18.21 -11.80
C THR A 15 10.34 -18.66 -12.82
N ASP A 16 9.11 -18.17 -12.68
CA ASP A 16 8.05 -18.36 -13.67
C ASP A 16 8.42 -17.60 -14.94
N SER A 17 9.20 -18.29 -15.78
CA SER A 17 9.34 -17.98 -17.20
C SER A 17 7.92 -17.88 -17.79
N CYS A 18 7.57 -16.72 -18.30
CA CYS A 18 6.30 -16.49 -18.95
C CYS A 18 6.13 -17.55 -20.07
N VAL A 19 5.11 -18.36 -19.98
CA VAL A 19 4.79 -19.44 -20.95
C VAL A 19 4.58 -18.89 -22.38
N CYS A 20 4.55 -17.58 -22.55
CA CYS A 20 4.46 -16.88 -23.84
C CYS A 20 5.73 -16.98 -24.69
N ALA A 21 6.85 -17.49 -24.16
CA ALA A 21 8.14 -17.54 -24.88
C ALA A 21 8.31 -18.76 -25.80
N GLN A 22 7.31 -19.62 -25.97
CA GLN A 22 7.40 -20.83 -26.80
C GLN A 22 6.32 -20.93 -27.89
N ILE A 23 5.94 -19.82 -28.50
CA ILE A 23 5.13 -19.89 -29.72
C ILE A 23 6.08 -19.96 -30.91
N ASN A 24 6.22 -21.15 -31.49
CA ASN A 24 6.94 -21.39 -32.74
C ASN A 24 6.36 -20.48 -33.83
N GLU A 25 7.20 -19.78 -34.56
CA GLU A 25 6.83 -18.88 -35.67
C GLU A 25 5.94 -19.52 -36.72
N ASN A 26 5.91 -20.86 -36.78
CA ASN A 26 5.12 -21.64 -37.76
C ASN A 26 3.65 -21.87 -37.38
N GLU A 27 3.25 -21.65 -36.11
CA GLU A 27 1.87 -21.93 -35.69
C GLU A 27 0.94 -20.70 -35.75
N VAL A 28 1.50 -19.50 -35.90
CA VAL A 28 0.74 -18.24 -35.87
C VAL A 28 0.16 -17.88 -37.25
N MET A 29 0.67 -18.48 -38.33
CA MET A 29 0.23 -18.17 -39.71
C MET A 29 -1.15 -18.70 -40.07
N GLY A 30 -1.78 -19.56 -39.27
CA GLY A 30 -3.01 -20.27 -39.63
C GLY A 30 -4.35 -19.66 -39.23
N LYS A 31 -4.39 -18.59 -38.43
CA LYS A 31 -5.64 -18.10 -37.79
C LYS A 31 -6.05 -16.68 -38.04
N TYR A 32 -5.25 -15.87 -38.73
CA TYR A 32 -5.63 -14.47 -39.01
C TYR A 32 -5.57 -14.15 -40.49
N SER A 33 -6.75 -14.09 -41.14
CA SER A 33 -6.91 -13.46 -42.45
C SER A 33 -6.60 -12.00 -42.36
N ILE A 34 -5.47 -11.57 -42.87
CA ILE A 34 -5.05 -10.15 -42.87
C ILE A 34 -5.76 -9.50 -44.06
N ILE A 35 -6.82 -8.74 -43.80
CA ILE A 35 -7.32 -7.73 -44.72
C ILE A 35 -6.58 -6.43 -44.41
N GLY A 36 -5.48 -6.18 -45.09
CA GLY A 36 -5.03 -4.82 -45.47
C GLY A 36 -4.43 -3.89 -44.42
N GLU A 37 -4.20 -4.27 -43.15
CA GLU A 37 -3.48 -3.42 -42.21
C GLU A 37 -2.14 -4.04 -41.79
N ALA A 38 -1.07 -3.27 -41.85
CA ALA A 38 0.27 -3.70 -41.41
C ALA A 38 0.22 -4.08 -39.92
N VAL A 39 0.38 -5.36 -39.65
CA VAL A 39 0.46 -5.89 -38.27
C VAL A 39 1.71 -5.28 -37.64
N LYS A 40 1.54 -4.36 -36.69
CA LYS A 40 2.64 -3.74 -35.95
C LYS A 40 3.13 -4.68 -34.87
N THR A 41 4.44 -4.77 -34.75
CA THR A 41 5.11 -5.43 -33.62
C THR A 41 5.21 -4.45 -32.46
N GLU A 42 4.75 -4.88 -31.28
CA GLU A 42 4.84 -4.11 -30.05
C GLU A 42 5.67 -4.89 -29.02
N THR A 43 6.30 -4.18 -28.09
CA THR A 43 7.09 -4.80 -27.02
C THR A 43 6.28 -4.85 -25.72
N CYS A 44 6.21 -6.02 -25.10
CA CYS A 44 5.49 -6.21 -23.84
C CYS A 44 6.17 -5.44 -22.70
N LEU A 45 5.43 -4.58 -22.00
CA LEU A 45 5.94 -3.77 -20.89
C LEU A 45 6.37 -4.60 -19.67
N GLU A 46 5.92 -5.84 -19.55
CA GLU A 46 6.29 -6.71 -18.42
C GLU A 46 7.49 -7.61 -18.73
N CYS A 47 7.44 -8.36 -19.83
CA CYS A 47 8.46 -9.37 -20.14
C CYS A 47 9.44 -8.97 -21.26
N GLY A 48 9.23 -7.83 -21.91
CA GLY A 48 10.09 -7.34 -23.00
C GLY A 48 9.99 -8.10 -24.32
N VAL A 49 9.14 -9.15 -24.42
CA VAL A 49 8.99 -9.94 -25.64
C VAL A 49 8.21 -9.14 -26.69
N MET A 50 8.67 -9.17 -27.91
CA MET A 50 7.92 -8.64 -29.06
C MET A 50 6.72 -9.53 -29.38
N PHE A 51 5.58 -8.92 -29.63
CA PHE A 51 4.35 -9.63 -29.98
C PHE A 51 3.58 -8.89 -31.07
N TYR A 52 2.71 -9.60 -31.76
CA TYR A 52 1.80 -9.05 -32.75
C TYR A 52 0.46 -8.73 -32.09
N GLY A 53 -0.11 -7.58 -32.39
CA GLY A 53 -1.42 -7.22 -31.83
C GLY A 53 -1.96 -5.91 -32.39
N PRO A 54 -3.20 -5.56 -32.01
CA PRO A 54 -3.80 -4.31 -32.38
C PRO A 54 -2.98 -3.12 -31.82
N PRO A 55 -3.03 -1.96 -32.49
CA PRO A 55 -2.35 -0.77 -31.99
C PRO A 55 -2.80 -0.44 -30.55
N ASN A 56 -1.85 -0.04 -29.71
CA ASN A 56 -2.02 0.23 -28.28
C ASN A 56 -2.08 -0.99 -27.33
N LYS A 57 -1.91 -2.22 -27.79
CA LYS A 57 -1.74 -3.36 -26.90
C LYS A 57 -0.37 -3.29 -26.22
N LYS A 58 -0.35 -3.19 -24.89
CA LYS A 58 0.86 -3.01 -24.07
C LYS A 58 1.47 -4.31 -23.55
N PHE A 59 0.73 -5.41 -23.60
CA PHE A 59 1.11 -6.69 -23.00
C PHE A 59 0.85 -7.84 -23.97
N CYS A 60 1.77 -8.81 -24.01
CA CYS A 60 1.64 -9.98 -24.86
C CYS A 60 0.47 -10.88 -24.44
N CYS A 61 0.20 -10.99 -23.14
CA CYS A 61 -0.86 -11.82 -22.58
C CYS A 61 -1.43 -11.19 -21.28
N ASP A 62 -2.56 -11.73 -20.80
CA ASP A 62 -3.21 -11.27 -19.59
C ASP A 62 -2.36 -11.53 -18.32
N SER A 63 -1.54 -12.59 -18.33
CA SER A 63 -0.61 -12.87 -17.23
C SER A 63 0.40 -11.72 -17.05
N CYS A 64 0.99 -11.24 -18.14
CA CYS A 64 1.91 -10.10 -18.09
C CYS A 64 1.22 -8.81 -17.64
N ARG A 65 0.01 -8.56 -18.14
CA ARG A 65 -0.80 -7.41 -17.69
C ARG A 65 -1.07 -7.47 -16.19
N ASN A 66 -1.48 -8.63 -15.69
CA ASN A 66 -1.79 -8.82 -14.27
C ASN A 66 -0.54 -8.70 -13.39
N LYS A 67 0.61 -9.26 -13.83
CA LYS A 67 1.89 -9.13 -13.12
C LYS A 67 2.31 -7.66 -13.00
N TYR A 68 2.24 -6.90 -14.09
CA TYR A 68 2.57 -5.49 -14.14
C TYR A 68 1.74 -4.68 -13.14
N HIS A 69 0.42 -4.77 -13.24
CA HIS A 69 -0.49 -4.04 -12.35
C HIS A 69 -0.41 -4.51 -10.90
N ASN A 70 -0.21 -5.80 -10.65
CA ASN A 70 -0.03 -6.31 -9.30
C ASN A 70 1.23 -5.72 -8.63
N ARG A 71 2.33 -5.54 -9.37
CA ARG A 71 3.56 -4.93 -8.87
C ARG A 71 3.32 -3.46 -8.48
N GLU A 72 2.70 -2.65 -9.35
CA GLU A 72 2.36 -1.26 -9.05
C GLU A 72 1.46 -1.15 -7.80
N HIS A 73 0.42 -1.96 -7.72
CA HIS A 73 -0.48 -1.95 -6.56
C HIS A 73 0.15 -2.49 -5.29
N GLN A 74 1.16 -3.36 -5.38
CA GLN A 74 1.84 -3.92 -4.23
C GLN A 74 2.70 -2.87 -3.52
N GLU A 75 3.41 -2.02 -4.24
CA GLU A 75 4.20 -0.94 -3.66
C GLU A 75 3.33 0.05 -2.88
N ILE A 76 2.22 0.50 -3.49
CA ILE A 76 1.25 1.39 -2.83
C ILE A 76 0.65 0.73 -1.58
N ARG A 77 0.30 -0.56 -1.68
CA ARG A 77 -0.26 -1.33 -0.56
C ARG A 77 0.73 -1.47 0.58
N ASN A 78 1.99 -1.77 0.27
CA ASN A 78 3.08 -1.90 1.26
C ASN A 78 3.35 -0.55 1.95
N MET A 79 3.35 0.55 1.22
CA MET A 79 3.51 1.89 1.79
C MET A 79 2.35 2.22 2.74
N LYS A 80 1.10 1.99 2.33
CA LYS A 80 -0.08 2.20 3.17
C LYS A 80 -0.03 1.34 4.44
N LEU A 81 0.36 0.07 4.32
CA LEU A 81 0.47 -0.84 5.45
C LEU A 81 1.53 -0.38 6.45
N ARG A 82 2.71 0.03 5.98
CA ARG A 82 3.78 0.57 6.85
C ARG A 82 3.30 1.81 7.61
N THR A 83 2.68 2.76 6.91
CA THR A 83 2.14 3.98 7.51
C THR A 83 1.09 3.65 8.58
N HIS A 84 0.16 2.76 8.27
CA HIS A 84 -0.88 2.33 9.21
C HIS A 84 -0.28 1.64 10.44
N THR A 85 0.68 0.73 10.26
CA THR A 85 1.33 0.04 11.38
C THR A 85 2.03 1.02 12.34
N ILE A 86 2.67 2.07 11.81
CA ILE A 86 3.32 3.09 12.65
C ILE A 86 2.29 3.94 13.38
N LEU A 87 1.22 4.36 12.71
CA LEU A 87 0.12 5.11 13.34
C LEU A 87 -0.56 4.30 14.46
N GLU A 88 -0.82 3.02 14.23
CA GLU A 88 -1.38 2.11 15.23
C GLU A 88 -0.47 1.96 16.45
N LYS A 89 0.84 1.84 16.24
CA LYS A 89 1.81 1.81 17.32
C LYS A 89 1.79 3.10 18.14
N ASN A 90 1.81 4.25 17.48
CA ASN A 90 1.74 5.55 18.12
C ASN A 90 0.44 5.70 18.94
N TYR A 91 -0.68 5.31 18.35
CA TYR A 91 -1.99 5.35 19.01
C TYR A 91 -2.02 4.48 20.27
N ARG A 92 -1.48 3.26 20.20
CA ARG A 92 -1.42 2.35 21.36
C ARG A 92 -0.61 2.97 22.51
N ILE A 93 0.58 3.53 22.21
CA ILE A 93 1.42 4.20 23.22
C ILE A 93 0.65 5.36 23.88
N LEU A 94 0.00 6.22 23.09
CA LEU A 94 -0.78 7.34 23.63
C LEU A 94 -2.00 6.87 24.44
N SER A 95 -2.66 5.79 24.02
CA SER A 95 -3.77 5.19 24.74
C SER A 95 -3.34 4.62 26.09
N ASP A 96 -2.18 3.96 26.13
CA ASP A 96 -1.61 3.40 27.36
C ASP A 96 -1.23 4.53 28.35
N LEU A 97 -0.68 5.64 27.87
CA LEU A 97 -0.42 6.83 28.70
C LEU A 97 -1.72 7.37 29.30
N LEU A 98 -2.78 7.51 28.50
CA LEU A 98 -4.08 7.95 29.00
C LEU A 98 -4.69 6.99 30.02
N ALA A 99 -4.60 5.70 29.78
CA ALA A 99 -5.10 4.67 30.72
C ALA A 99 -4.39 4.75 32.08
N ASN A 100 -3.12 5.17 32.09
CA ASN A 100 -2.32 5.38 33.30
C ASN A 100 -2.40 6.82 33.84
N ASN A 101 -3.32 7.66 33.36
CA ASN A 101 -3.47 9.07 33.70
C ASN A 101 -2.19 9.92 33.49
N VAL A 102 -1.32 9.53 32.57
CA VAL A 102 -0.13 10.29 32.19
C VAL A 102 -0.54 11.29 31.11
N LEU A 103 -0.82 12.52 31.51
CA LEU A 103 -1.28 13.59 30.61
C LEU A 103 -0.15 14.42 30.03
N ALA A 104 1.08 14.20 30.50
CA ALA A 104 2.29 14.87 30.01
C ALA A 104 3.50 13.95 30.18
N ILE A 105 4.40 13.96 29.18
CA ILE A 105 5.60 13.12 29.15
C ILE A 105 6.74 13.86 28.43
N ASP A 106 7.99 13.57 28.78
CA ASP A 106 9.15 14.02 28.04
C ASP A 106 9.20 13.37 26.65
N ARG A 107 9.68 14.11 25.65
CA ARG A 107 9.77 13.58 24.27
C ARG A 107 10.77 12.43 24.14
N GLY A 108 11.87 12.51 24.90
CA GLY A 108 12.87 11.43 24.92
C GLY A 108 12.28 10.14 25.46
N GLU A 109 11.56 10.21 26.59
CA GLU A 109 10.85 9.05 27.17
C GLU A 109 9.83 8.48 26.18
N LEU A 110 9.03 9.34 25.55
CA LEU A 110 8.04 8.90 24.56
C LEU A 110 8.70 8.17 23.37
N TYR A 111 9.86 8.65 22.91
CA TYR A 111 10.61 8.01 21.83
C TYR A 111 11.21 6.66 22.28
N MET A 112 11.66 6.54 23.52
CA MET A 112 12.14 5.28 24.08
C MET A 112 11.05 4.22 24.16
N MET A 113 9.78 4.61 24.30
CA MET A 113 8.62 3.72 24.17
C MET A 113 8.38 3.27 22.72
N GLY A 114 9.11 3.83 21.77
CA GLY A 114 9.03 3.50 20.35
C GLY A 114 8.01 4.33 19.56
N TYR A 115 7.59 5.47 20.11
CA TYR A 115 6.78 6.45 19.37
C TYR A 115 7.57 7.03 18.21
N THR A 116 6.96 7.07 17.04
CA THR A 116 7.57 7.60 15.82
C THR A 116 6.99 8.98 15.49
N PRO A 117 7.74 10.08 15.68
CA PRO A 117 7.26 11.42 15.36
C PRO A 117 7.03 11.56 13.84
N GLY A 118 6.07 12.39 13.47
CA GLY A 118 5.75 12.63 12.06
C GLY A 118 4.63 11.74 11.50
N TYR A 119 4.30 10.63 12.15
CA TYR A 119 3.15 9.81 11.82
C TYR A 119 1.96 10.17 12.70
N LEU A 120 1.16 11.11 12.21
CA LEU A 120 0.01 11.71 12.89
C LEU A 120 -1.14 11.87 11.89
N THR A 121 -2.36 11.88 12.37
CA THR A 121 -3.53 12.13 11.53
C THR A 121 -3.75 13.62 11.26
N SER A 122 -3.33 14.48 12.18
CA SER A 122 -3.37 15.94 12.00
C SER A 122 -2.28 16.64 12.80
N VAL A 123 -1.77 17.75 12.26
CA VAL A 123 -0.84 18.66 12.94
C VAL A 123 -1.22 20.08 12.60
N ILE A 124 -1.53 20.87 13.63
CA ILE A 124 -1.81 22.31 13.51
C ILE A 124 -0.69 23.07 14.24
N ARG A 125 0.05 23.89 13.50
CA ARG A 125 1.14 24.70 14.07
C ARG A 125 0.60 26.02 14.60
N THR A 126 0.92 26.32 15.85
CA THR A 126 0.69 27.61 16.49
C THR A 126 2.02 28.31 16.71
N ARG A 127 2.00 29.52 17.26
CA ARG A 127 3.25 30.28 17.54
C ARG A 127 4.14 29.63 18.60
N THR A 128 3.55 28.88 19.54
CA THR A 128 4.27 28.37 20.74
C THR A 128 4.32 26.84 20.81
N HIS A 129 3.47 26.15 20.06
CA HIS A 129 3.37 24.70 20.12
C HIS A 129 2.73 24.13 18.86
N GLU A 130 2.78 22.82 18.70
CA GLU A 130 2.04 22.09 17.70
C GLU A 130 0.90 21.31 18.36
N GLN A 131 -0.32 21.55 17.90
CA GLN A 131 -1.46 20.70 18.26
C GLN A 131 -1.46 19.49 17.34
N CYS A 132 -1.23 18.32 17.91
CA CYS A 132 -1.12 17.06 17.20
C CYS A 132 -2.32 16.18 17.50
N THR A 133 -2.73 15.37 16.51
CA THR A 133 -3.81 14.41 16.68
C THR A 133 -3.38 13.06 16.10
N CYS A 134 -3.64 11.99 16.83
CA CYS A 134 -3.47 10.61 16.39
C CYS A 134 -4.80 9.88 16.59
N TYR A 135 -5.56 9.70 15.51
CA TYR A 135 -6.96 9.26 15.50
C TYR A 135 -7.83 10.14 16.41
N ASP A 136 -8.33 9.62 17.53
CA ASP A 136 -9.18 10.32 18.50
C ASP A 136 -8.39 10.89 19.70
N ILE A 137 -7.07 10.79 19.71
CA ILE A 137 -6.22 11.33 20.76
C ILE A 137 -5.56 12.62 20.30
N SER A 138 -5.80 13.72 21.01
CA SER A 138 -5.17 15.01 20.80
C SER A 138 -4.17 15.32 21.90
N PHE A 139 -3.10 16.00 21.54
CA PHE A 139 -2.06 16.44 22.47
C PHE A 139 -1.30 17.64 21.93
N ARG A 140 -0.63 18.34 22.82
CA ARG A 140 0.22 19.48 22.50
C ARG A 140 1.68 19.04 22.50
N ARG A 141 2.40 19.34 21.43
CA ARG A 141 3.83 19.06 21.30
C ARG A 141 4.62 20.38 21.37
N THR A 142 5.58 20.44 22.28
CA THR A 142 6.58 21.50 22.41
C THR A 142 7.96 20.94 22.00
N GLU A 143 9.02 21.73 22.17
CA GLU A 143 10.38 21.29 21.86
C GLU A 143 10.83 20.10 22.71
N THR A 144 10.49 20.07 23.98
CA THR A 144 10.97 19.05 24.94
C THR A 144 9.90 18.09 25.41
N ARG A 145 8.63 18.46 25.38
CA ARG A 145 7.54 17.71 26.02
C ARG A 145 6.34 17.52 25.11
N VAL A 146 5.60 16.46 25.40
CA VAL A 146 4.22 16.24 24.96
C VAL A 146 3.34 16.44 26.19
N CYS A 147 2.27 17.21 26.08
CA CYS A 147 1.38 17.54 27.20
C CYS A 147 -0.07 17.70 26.71
N ASN A 148 -1.00 17.76 27.69
CA ASN A 148 -2.43 17.85 27.41
C ASN A 148 -2.94 16.70 26.53
N ILE A 149 -2.52 15.48 26.85
CA ILE A 149 -2.98 14.27 26.14
C ILE A 149 -4.42 14.00 26.58
N HIS A 150 -5.34 13.96 25.62
CA HIS A 150 -6.77 13.70 25.90
C HIS A 150 -7.49 13.09 24.69
N LYS A 151 -8.60 12.40 24.92
CA LYS A 151 -9.47 11.94 23.83
C LYS A 151 -10.36 13.07 23.33
N ILE A 152 -10.46 13.19 22.01
CA ILE A 152 -11.45 14.05 21.36
C ILE A 152 -12.75 13.24 21.28
N GLY A 153 -13.83 13.76 21.91
CA GLY A 153 -15.16 13.20 21.74
C GLY A 153 -15.60 13.32 20.27
N TRP A 154 -15.99 12.24 19.63
CA TRP A 154 -16.73 12.30 18.39
C TRP A 154 -18.10 12.86 18.69
N HIS A 155 -18.27 14.16 18.56
CA HIS A 155 -19.62 14.70 18.40
C HIS A 155 -20.09 14.25 17.02
N SER A 156 -20.93 13.23 17.00
CA SER A 156 -21.76 12.93 15.84
C SER A 156 -22.65 14.15 15.63
N SER A 157 -22.19 15.08 14.78
CA SER A 157 -23.03 16.13 14.23
C SER A 157 -24.01 15.42 13.31
N GLY A 158 -25.09 14.90 13.92
CA GLY A 158 -26.26 14.48 13.19
C GLY A 158 -26.95 15.72 12.64
N THR A 159 -27.06 15.77 11.34
CA THR A 159 -28.17 16.45 10.64
C THR A 159 -28.37 15.70 9.33
#